data_110c8bc94eab18f5bda6f73a4da267ab
#
_entry.id   110c8bc94eab18f5bda6f73a4da267ab
#
_cell.length_a   1.000
_cell.length_b   1.000
_cell.length_c   1.000
_cell.angle_alpha   90.00
_cell.angle_beta   90.00
_cell.angle_gamma   90.00
#
_symmetry.space_group_name_H-M   'P 1'
#
loop_
_entity.id
_entity.type
_entity.pdbx_description
1 polymer ?
#
loop_
_entity_poly.entity_id
_entity_poly.type
_entity_poly.pdbx_seq_one_letter_code
_entity_poly.pdbx_strand_id
1 'polypeptide(L)'
;MQDLVRPRGAQVAAFGSGGDTDAVFSDADAAALYDVMNPWNPAGWPADAFYDDLVMAADSVLDVGCGTGSMLRHAREQGHRGRLVGLDPDRAALDRARRRTDIEWVEALASDARWRAEFNLATMVSHAFQCLVTDDELRTSLSAIRAALREGARFVFETRHPQARAWESWSPSHTSDIVDSAGRALRVWHEVESVVNGVVTFTGTTAGSDGGVLHVSRSHLRFLDVETLDAFLAEAGFEIEARYGDWDRRPIDETSREIITIARRT
;
A
#
# COMPACT_ATOMS: atom_id res chain seq x y z
N MET A 1 -22.40 3.06 20.71
CA MET A 1 -21.12 2.42 20.40
C MET A 1 -20.80 2.89 18.98
N GLN A 2 -20.13 4.03 18.88
CA GLN A 2 -19.88 4.71 17.62
C GLN A 2 -18.72 4.01 16.92
N ASP A 3 -18.98 3.55 15.69
CA ASP A 3 -18.00 2.96 14.79
C ASP A 3 -16.86 3.94 14.53
N LEU A 4 -15.72 3.71 15.17
CA LEU A 4 -14.45 4.33 14.84
C LEU A 4 -13.90 3.65 13.56
N VAL A 5 -14.56 3.84 12.42
CA VAL A 5 -13.93 3.68 11.13
C VAL A 5 -12.99 4.87 10.95
N ARG A 6 -11.77 4.76 11.47
CA ARG A 6 -10.70 5.67 11.06
C ARG A 6 -10.41 5.37 9.59
N PRO A 7 -10.60 6.32 8.67
CA PRO A 7 -10.12 6.13 7.32
C PRO A 7 -8.62 5.91 7.41
N ARG A 8 -8.10 4.80 6.91
CA ARG A 8 -6.66 4.69 6.65
C ARG A 8 -6.30 5.88 5.77
N GLY A 9 -5.43 6.73 6.26
CA GLY A 9 -4.96 7.90 5.53
C GLY A 9 -4.51 7.45 4.14
N ALA A 10 -4.69 8.30 3.12
CA ALA A 10 -4.18 8.03 1.80
C ALA A 10 -2.71 7.62 1.94
N GLN A 11 -2.38 6.40 1.52
CA GLN A 11 -1.00 5.96 1.51
C GLN A 11 -0.23 6.85 0.56
N VAL A 12 0.73 7.53 1.09
CA VAL A 12 1.69 8.30 0.33
C VAL A 12 2.91 7.41 0.18
N ALA A 13 3.07 6.79 -0.99
CA ALA A 13 4.40 6.41 -1.41
C ALA A 13 5.17 7.73 -1.56
N ALA A 14 6.11 7.98 -0.69
CA ALA A 14 6.95 9.17 -0.74
C ALA A 14 7.92 9.01 -1.92
N PHE A 15 7.49 9.39 -3.13
CA PHE A 15 8.38 9.62 -4.25
C PHE A 15 8.78 11.09 -4.26
N GLY A 16 9.85 11.41 -3.57
CA GLY A 16 10.41 12.76 -3.56
C GLY A 16 11.83 12.73 -3.02
N SER A 17 12.80 12.46 -3.90
CA SER A 17 14.20 12.72 -3.61
C SER A 17 14.46 14.22 -3.68
N GLY A 18 14.44 14.88 -2.54
CA GLY A 18 14.88 16.25 -2.36
C GLY A 18 15.61 16.33 -1.04
N GLY A 19 16.87 15.93 -1.02
CA GLY A 19 17.67 15.96 0.19
C GLY A 19 17.89 17.39 0.68
N ASP A 20 17.37 17.66 1.86
CA ASP A 20 17.92 18.68 2.75
C ASP A 20 18.05 18.05 4.13
N THR A 21 19.31 17.82 4.56
CA THR A 21 19.64 17.10 5.80
C THR A 21 19.39 17.93 7.05
N ASP A 22 18.90 19.15 6.92
CA ASP A 22 18.57 20.07 8.01
C ASP A 22 17.05 20.28 8.19
N ALA A 23 16.21 19.48 7.53
CA ALA A 23 14.76 19.60 7.67
C ALA A 23 14.31 19.23 9.08
N VAL A 24 13.46 20.08 9.68
CA VAL A 24 12.85 19.88 11.01
C VAL A 24 12.01 18.59 11.06
N PHE A 25 11.63 18.04 9.89
CA PHE A 25 10.90 16.79 9.73
C PHE A 25 11.43 16.07 8.48
N SER A 26 12.12 14.96 8.71
CA SER A 26 12.81 14.20 7.67
C SER A 26 11.92 13.11 7.05
N ASP A 27 12.38 12.51 5.93
CA ASP A 27 11.73 11.31 5.35
C ASP A 27 11.68 10.15 6.36
N ALA A 28 12.68 10.02 7.23
CA ALA A 28 12.68 9.05 8.32
C ALA A 28 11.58 9.32 9.36
N ASP A 29 11.28 10.61 9.65
CA ASP A 29 10.15 11.00 10.49
C ASP A 29 8.82 10.68 9.81
N ALA A 30 8.71 10.93 8.50
CA ALA A 30 7.52 10.61 7.72
C ALA A 30 7.24 9.10 7.72
N ALA A 31 8.27 8.26 7.49
CA ALA A 31 8.15 6.81 7.56
C ALA A 31 7.80 6.33 8.99
N ALA A 32 8.30 7.01 10.04
CA ALA A 32 7.95 6.71 11.42
C ALA A 32 6.48 7.08 11.73
N LEU A 33 6.04 8.23 11.24
CA LEU A 33 4.67 8.69 11.40
C LEU A 33 3.68 7.75 10.67
N TYR A 34 4.08 7.24 9.49
CA TYR A 34 3.28 6.26 8.75
C TYR A 34 2.95 5.03 9.60
N ASP A 35 3.93 4.45 10.32
CA ASP A 35 3.70 3.29 11.21
C ASP A 35 2.71 3.61 12.34
N VAL A 36 2.76 4.84 12.87
CA VAL A 36 1.83 5.27 13.93
C VAL A 36 0.40 5.42 13.38
N MET A 37 0.26 5.92 12.17
CA MET A 37 -1.03 6.13 11.52
C MET A 37 -1.66 4.84 11.00
N ASN A 38 -0.82 3.88 10.57
CA ASN A 38 -1.23 2.65 9.91
C ASN A 38 -0.60 1.42 10.59
N PRO A 39 -0.87 1.19 11.87
CA PRO A 39 -0.34 0.01 12.56
C PRO A 39 -0.94 -1.25 11.96
N TRP A 40 -0.12 -2.28 11.75
CA TRP A 40 -0.60 -3.59 11.34
C TRP A 40 -1.29 -4.28 12.53
N ASN A 41 -2.57 -4.59 12.41
CA ASN A 41 -3.38 -5.14 13.50
C ASN A 41 -4.49 -6.07 13.00
N PRO A 42 -4.18 -7.35 12.69
CA PRO A 42 -5.16 -8.32 12.23
C PRO A 42 -6.34 -8.54 13.19
N ALA A 43 -6.11 -8.37 14.50
CA ALA A 43 -7.18 -8.52 15.49
C ALA A 43 -8.21 -7.36 15.45
N GLY A 44 -7.81 -6.20 14.96
CA GLY A 44 -8.65 -5.00 14.95
C GLY A 44 -9.14 -4.58 13.56
N TRP A 45 -8.50 -5.06 12.49
CA TRP A 45 -8.77 -4.63 11.12
C TRP A 45 -9.02 -5.82 10.18
N PRO A 46 -10.21 -5.94 9.59
CA PRO A 46 -10.52 -7.03 8.66
C PRO A 46 -9.59 -7.12 7.45
N ALA A 47 -9.09 -5.99 6.95
CA ALA A 47 -8.11 -5.94 5.87
C ALA A 47 -6.81 -6.65 6.27
N ASP A 48 -6.30 -6.34 7.46
CA ASP A 48 -5.05 -6.94 7.95
C ASP A 48 -5.22 -8.44 8.22
N ALA A 49 -6.38 -8.83 8.79
CA ALA A 49 -6.70 -10.24 9.00
C ALA A 49 -6.78 -11.01 7.68
N PHE A 50 -7.35 -10.42 6.64
CA PHE A 50 -7.45 -11.04 5.33
C PHE A 50 -6.08 -11.34 4.72
N TYR A 51 -5.15 -10.40 4.79
CA TYR A 51 -3.78 -10.61 4.30
C TYR A 51 -2.96 -11.50 5.21
N ASP A 52 -3.14 -11.39 6.54
CA ASP A 52 -2.44 -12.24 7.51
C ASP A 52 -2.72 -13.72 7.26
N ASP A 53 -3.99 -14.10 7.04
CA ASP A 53 -4.40 -15.47 6.69
C ASP A 53 -3.65 -15.97 5.44
N LEU A 54 -3.54 -15.15 4.40
CA LEU A 54 -2.89 -15.52 3.14
C LEU A 54 -1.39 -15.66 3.29
N VAL A 55 -0.74 -14.72 3.98
CA VAL A 55 0.70 -14.70 4.21
C VAL A 55 1.11 -15.88 5.07
N MET A 56 0.39 -16.13 6.19
CA MET A 56 0.71 -17.23 7.09
C MET A 56 0.53 -18.62 6.46
N ALA A 57 -0.31 -18.73 5.42
CA ALA A 57 -0.51 -19.98 4.68
C ALA A 57 0.49 -20.21 3.53
N ALA A 58 1.30 -19.21 3.15
CA ALA A 58 2.19 -19.29 2.00
C ALA A 58 3.64 -19.64 2.42
N ASP A 59 4.32 -20.53 1.69
CA ASP A 59 5.73 -20.88 1.95
C ASP A 59 6.71 -19.76 1.53
N SER A 60 6.33 -18.93 0.57
CA SER A 60 7.16 -17.82 0.07
C SER A 60 6.29 -16.66 -0.37
N VAL A 61 6.58 -15.46 0.14
CA VAL A 61 5.80 -14.24 -0.05
C VAL A 61 6.70 -13.13 -0.59
N LEU A 62 6.21 -12.43 -1.62
CA LEU A 62 6.74 -11.18 -2.13
C LEU A 62 5.74 -10.07 -1.86
N ASP A 63 6.05 -9.15 -0.96
CA ASP A 63 5.25 -7.96 -0.70
C ASP A 63 5.79 -6.78 -1.51
N VAL A 64 5.04 -6.34 -2.52
CA VAL A 64 5.42 -5.29 -3.46
C VAL A 64 4.80 -3.96 -3.00
N GLY A 65 5.65 -2.96 -2.78
CA GLY A 65 5.24 -1.74 -2.08
C GLY A 65 5.11 -1.99 -0.57
N CYS A 66 6.08 -2.70 0.00
CA CYS A 66 6.04 -3.17 1.39
C CYS A 66 6.17 -2.05 2.43
N GLY A 67 6.58 -0.84 2.02
CA GLY A 67 6.80 0.29 2.92
C GLY A 67 7.74 -0.06 4.06
N THR A 68 7.32 0.21 5.29
CA THR A 68 8.08 -0.11 6.51
C THR A 68 8.08 -1.60 6.87
N GLY A 69 7.43 -2.45 6.06
CA GLY A 69 7.42 -3.90 6.21
C GLY A 69 6.57 -4.42 7.37
N SER A 70 5.56 -3.68 7.82
CA SER A 70 4.77 -4.01 9.00
C SER A 70 4.05 -5.36 8.91
N MET A 71 3.48 -5.72 7.76
CA MET A 71 2.86 -7.01 7.48
C MET A 71 3.85 -8.17 7.61
N LEU A 72 4.97 -8.10 6.89
CA LEU A 72 5.98 -9.17 6.89
C LEU A 72 6.66 -9.33 8.25
N ARG A 73 6.90 -8.21 8.97
CA ARG A 73 7.41 -8.24 10.34
C ARG A 73 6.44 -8.97 11.28
N HIS A 74 5.15 -8.63 11.19
CA HIS A 74 4.09 -9.29 11.96
C HIS A 74 4.07 -10.80 11.67
N ALA A 75 4.04 -11.21 10.40
CA ALA A 75 4.06 -12.61 10.01
C ALA A 75 5.26 -13.36 10.62
N ARG A 76 6.45 -12.76 10.59
CA ARG A 76 7.64 -13.34 11.20
C ARG A 76 7.53 -13.47 12.73
N GLU A 77 6.90 -12.48 13.39
CA GLU A 77 6.61 -12.50 14.83
C GLU A 77 5.60 -13.58 15.22
N GLN A 78 4.63 -13.85 14.34
CA GLN A 78 3.65 -14.94 14.49
C GLN A 78 4.23 -16.33 14.13
N GLY A 79 5.51 -16.41 13.80
CA GLY A 79 6.20 -17.68 13.59
C GLY A 79 6.23 -18.17 12.15
N HIS A 80 5.94 -17.33 11.16
CA HIS A 80 6.13 -17.67 9.76
C HIS A 80 7.58 -18.04 9.47
N ARG A 81 7.82 -19.24 8.90
CA ARG A 81 9.17 -19.80 8.70
C ARG A 81 9.63 -19.79 7.24
N GLY A 82 8.72 -19.52 6.31
CA GLY A 82 9.01 -19.49 4.90
C GLY A 82 9.80 -18.24 4.47
N ARG A 83 10.10 -18.13 3.19
CA ARG A 83 10.79 -16.97 2.64
C ARG A 83 9.86 -15.74 2.59
N LEU A 84 10.30 -14.64 3.18
CA LEU A 84 9.62 -13.35 3.12
C LEU A 84 10.53 -12.32 2.46
N VAL A 85 10.00 -11.64 1.45
CA VAL A 85 10.70 -10.60 0.72
C VAL A 85 9.80 -9.37 0.62
N GLY A 86 10.30 -8.22 1.05
CA GLY A 86 9.66 -6.92 0.84
C GLY A 86 10.42 -6.12 -0.21
N LEU A 87 9.68 -5.55 -1.16
CA LEU A 87 10.21 -4.68 -2.20
C LEU A 87 9.50 -3.33 -2.13
N ASP A 88 10.29 -2.25 -2.07
CA ASP A 88 9.78 -0.87 -2.02
C ASP A 88 10.81 0.09 -2.60
N PRO A 89 10.44 1.14 -3.32
CA PRO A 89 11.37 2.17 -3.76
C PRO A 89 11.70 3.20 -2.67
N ASP A 90 10.91 3.28 -1.59
CA ASP A 90 11.16 4.23 -0.51
C ASP A 90 12.25 3.74 0.44
N ARG A 91 13.44 4.35 0.30
CA ARG A 91 14.59 4.04 1.13
C ARG A 91 14.34 4.29 2.61
N ALA A 92 13.66 5.38 2.97
CA ALA A 92 13.42 5.74 4.38
C ALA A 92 12.49 4.72 5.05
N ALA A 93 11.46 4.25 4.33
CA ALA A 93 10.60 3.17 4.78
C ALA A 93 11.40 1.86 4.94
N LEU A 94 12.22 1.50 3.95
CA LEU A 94 13.05 0.30 3.99
C LEU A 94 14.12 0.33 5.09
N ASP A 95 14.68 1.49 5.42
CA ASP A 95 15.64 1.61 6.53
C ASP A 95 14.99 1.26 7.88
N ARG A 96 13.66 1.46 8.00
CA ARG A 96 12.89 0.96 9.14
C ARG A 96 12.64 -0.54 9.05
N ALA A 97 12.26 -1.04 7.87
CA ALA A 97 12.01 -2.46 7.64
C ALA A 97 13.26 -3.30 7.92
N ARG A 98 14.44 -2.85 7.49
CA ARG A 98 15.76 -3.49 7.65
C ARG A 98 16.21 -3.70 9.11
N ARG A 99 15.53 -3.09 10.09
CA ARG A 99 15.74 -3.41 11.50
C ARG A 99 15.39 -4.87 11.81
N ARG A 100 14.55 -5.48 10.97
CA ARG A 100 14.27 -6.92 10.97
C ARG A 100 15.17 -7.60 9.95
N THR A 101 16.17 -8.35 10.44
CA THR A 101 17.26 -8.89 9.60
C THR A 101 17.00 -10.29 9.05
N ASP A 102 15.93 -10.96 9.48
CA ASP A 102 15.51 -12.30 9.03
C ASP A 102 14.43 -12.26 7.93
N ILE A 103 14.27 -11.09 7.28
CA ILE A 103 13.44 -10.84 6.10
C ILE A 103 14.34 -10.17 5.05
N GLU A 104 14.15 -10.52 3.79
CA GLU A 104 14.86 -9.90 2.67
C GLU A 104 14.15 -8.58 2.28
N TRP A 105 14.91 -7.48 2.21
CA TRP A 105 14.40 -6.15 1.85
C TRP A 105 15.13 -5.61 0.64
N VAL A 106 14.38 -5.28 -0.42
CA VAL A 106 14.93 -4.85 -1.70
C VAL A 106 14.43 -3.46 -2.06
N GLU A 107 15.36 -2.53 -2.31
CA GLU A 107 15.07 -1.19 -2.76
C GLU A 107 14.98 -1.19 -4.29
N ALA A 108 13.74 -1.20 -4.82
CA ALA A 108 13.48 -1.24 -6.24
C ALA A 108 12.02 -0.86 -6.56
N LEU A 109 11.74 -0.49 -7.80
CA LEU A 109 10.40 -0.41 -8.34
C LEU A 109 9.83 -1.82 -8.58
N ALA A 110 8.51 -1.95 -8.58
CA ALA A 110 7.83 -3.22 -8.91
C ALA A 110 8.27 -3.78 -10.28
N SER A 111 8.45 -2.90 -11.27
CA SER A 111 8.94 -3.23 -12.62
C SER A 111 10.37 -3.78 -12.65
N ASP A 112 11.16 -3.51 -11.60
CA ASP A 112 12.55 -3.94 -11.49
C ASP A 112 12.73 -5.30 -10.80
N ALA A 113 11.64 -5.95 -10.37
CA ALA A 113 11.67 -7.28 -9.77
C ALA A 113 12.31 -8.29 -10.73
N ARG A 114 13.33 -9.03 -10.27
CA ARG A 114 14.15 -9.94 -11.12
C ARG A 114 13.91 -11.42 -10.83
N TRP A 115 13.09 -11.75 -9.86
CA TRP A 115 12.79 -13.14 -9.50
C TRP A 115 12.05 -13.87 -10.62
N ARG A 116 12.22 -15.20 -10.68
CA ARG A 116 11.60 -16.07 -11.67
C ARG A 116 11.02 -17.30 -10.99
N ALA A 117 9.70 -17.40 -10.92
CA ALA A 117 8.98 -18.55 -10.36
C ALA A 117 9.46 -18.94 -8.94
N GLU A 118 9.62 -17.95 -8.06
CA GLU A 118 10.17 -18.17 -6.71
C GLU A 118 9.12 -18.07 -5.61
N PHE A 119 8.00 -17.36 -5.84
CA PHE A 119 7.02 -17.08 -4.80
C PHE A 119 5.69 -17.80 -5.01
N ASN A 120 5.05 -18.21 -3.90
CA ASN A 120 3.70 -18.77 -3.87
C ASN A 120 2.63 -17.68 -3.74
N LEU A 121 3.00 -16.52 -3.21
CA LEU A 121 2.14 -15.37 -3.03
C LEU A 121 2.91 -14.10 -3.34
N ALA A 122 2.29 -13.19 -4.10
CA ALA A 122 2.66 -11.79 -4.15
C ALA A 122 1.52 -10.93 -3.61
N THR A 123 1.85 -9.87 -2.90
CA THR A 123 0.88 -8.92 -2.33
C THR A 123 1.23 -7.48 -2.73
N MET A 124 0.20 -6.63 -2.87
CA MET A 124 0.32 -5.18 -2.84
C MET A 124 -0.75 -4.67 -1.89
N VAL A 125 -0.38 -4.46 -0.63
CA VAL A 125 -1.32 -4.09 0.43
C VAL A 125 -1.46 -2.59 0.59
N SER A 126 -2.54 -2.17 1.25
CA SER A 126 -2.77 -0.78 1.61
C SER A 126 -2.85 0.14 0.39
N HIS A 127 -3.46 -0.34 -0.69
CA HIS A 127 -3.66 0.37 -1.96
C HIS A 127 -2.37 0.70 -2.73
N ALA A 128 -1.25 0.03 -2.45
CA ALA A 128 0.01 0.24 -3.14
C ALA A 128 -0.11 0.09 -4.66
N PHE A 129 -1.04 -0.75 -5.15
CA PHE A 129 -1.34 -0.91 -6.57
C PHE A 129 -1.72 0.41 -7.26
N GLN A 130 -2.40 1.32 -6.55
CA GLN A 130 -2.82 2.61 -7.10
C GLN A 130 -1.65 3.58 -7.37
N CYS A 131 -0.46 3.29 -6.84
CA CYS A 131 0.76 4.05 -7.12
C CYS A 131 1.31 3.78 -8.53
N LEU A 132 0.85 2.73 -9.22
CA LEU A 132 1.15 2.47 -10.63
C LEU A 132 0.26 3.36 -11.50
N VAL A 133 0.75 4.55 -11.83
CA VAL A 133 -0.08 5.63 -12.39
C VAL A 133 -0.25 5.51 -13.91
N THR A 134 0.80 5.13 -14.63
CA THR A 134 0.77 5.03 -16.08
C THR A 134 0.48 3.61 -16.56
N ASP A 135 0.01 3.47 -17.80
CA ASP A 135 -0.20 2.15 -18.42
C ASP A 135 1.09 1.35 -18.49
N ASP A 136 2.21 2.01 -18.78
CA ASP A 136 3.51 1.34 -18.89
C ASP A 136 4.01 0.85 -17.53
N GLU A 137 3.83 1.63 -16.46
CA GLU A 137 4.13 1.17 -15.09
C GLU A 137 3.27 -0.03 -14.72
N LEU A 138 1.98 -0.02 -15.03
CA LEU A 138 1.09 -1.16 -14.78
C LEU A 138 1.56 -2.40 -15.54
N ARG A 139 1.77 -2.32 -16.86
CA ARG A 139 2.20 -3.46 -17.70
C ARG A 139 3.53 -4.03 -17.24
N THR A 140 4.52 -3.17 -17.03
CA THR A 140 5.87 -3.60 -16.64
C THR A 140 5.88 -4.21 -15.24
N SER A 141 5.17 -3.60 -14.28
CA SER A 141 5.07 -4.12 -12.91
C SER A 141 4.31 -5.44 -12.86
N LEU A 142 3.15 -5.54 -13.52
CA LEU A 142 2.37 -6.79 -13.57
C LEU A 142 3.16 -7.92 -14.23
N SER A 143 3.90 -7.63 -15.32
CA SER A 143 4.78 -8.61 -15.97
C SER A 143 5.89 -9.10 -15.03
N ALA A 144 6.52 -8.20 -14.27
CA ALA A 144 7.58 -8.53 -13.33
C ALA A 144 7.05 -9.35 -12.13
N ILE A 145 5.90 -8.95 -11.56
CA ILE A 145 5.22 -9.69 -10.49
C ILE A 145 4.84 -11.10 -10.96
N ARG A 146 4.24 -11.19 -12.16
CA ARG A 146 3.91 -12.50 -12.74
C ARG A 146 5.13 -13.39 -12.90
N ALA A 147 6.23 -12.83 -13.40
CA ALA A 147 7.46 -13.58 -13.57
C ALA A 147 8.02 -14.10 -12.24
N ALA A 148 7.90 -13.34 -11.15
CA ALA A 148 8.35 -13.72 -9.82
C ALA A 148 7.52 -14.85 -9.19
N LEU A 149 6.24 -14.95 -9.53
CA LEU A 149 5.33 -15.97 -9.01
C LEU A 149 5.60 -17.33 -9.67
N ARG A 150 5.34 -18.42 -8.98
CA ARG A 150 5.25 -19.78 -9.53
C ARG A 150 3.97 -19.94 -10.33
N GLU A 151 3.91 -20.94 -11.20
CA GLU A 151 2.67 -21.33 -11.87
C GLU A 151 1.60 -21.69 -10.83
N GLY A 152 0.37 -21.21 -11.04
CA GLY A 152 -0.73 -21.38 -10.11
C GLY A 152 -0.66 -20.53 -8.84
N ALA A 153 0.43 -19.77 -8.61
CA ALA A 153 0.57 -18.89 -7.46
C ALA A 153 -0.33 -17.65 -7.58
N ARG A 154 -0.60 -17.02 -6.43
CA ARG A 154 -1.55 -15.91 -6.31
C ARG A 154 -0.86 -14.55 -6.26
N PHE A 155 -1.48 -13.58 -6.91
CA PHE A 155 -1.25 -12.16 -6.70
C PHE A 155 -2.49 -11.55 -6.05
N VAL A 156 -2.34 -10.91 -4.91
CA VAL A 156 -3.45 -10.37 -4.11
C VAL A 156 -3.20 -8.90 -3.81
N PHE A 157 -4.19 -8.08 -4.12
CA PHE A 157 -4.12 -6.64 -3.91
C PHE A 157 -5.52 -6.03 -3.78
N GLU A 158 -5.58 -4.82 -3.27
CA GLU A 158 -6.80 -4.03 -3.29
C GLU A 158 -6.58 -2.66 -3.95
N THR A 159 -7.66 -2.14 -4.51
CA THR A 159 -7.76 -0.75 -4.95
C THR A 159 -9.07 -0.15 -4.44
N ARG A 160 -9.10 1.16 -4.20
CA ARG A 160 -10.35 1.85 -3.92
C ARG A 160 -11.24 1.85 -5.15
N HIS A 161 -12.50 1.52 -4.96
CA HIS A 161 -13.47 1.54 -6.06
C HIS A 161 -13.69 2.99 -6.53
N PRO A 162 -13.55 3.30 -7.84
CA PRO A 162 -13.68 4.66 -8.37
C PRO A 162 -15.05 5.30 -8.05
N GLN A 163 -16.12 4.51 -8.05
CA GLN A 163 -17.47 5.01 -7.75
C GLN A 163 -17.62 5.52 -6.31
N ALA A 164 -16.83 5.02 -5.37
CA ALA A 164 -16.85 5.46 -3.98
C ALA A 164 -16.24 6.85 -3.78
N ARG A 165 -15.49 7.35 -4.79
CA ARG A 165 -14.89 8.69 -4.83
C ARG A 165 -14.22 9.07 -3.51
N ALA A 166 -13.43 8.14 -2.96
CA ALA A 166 -12.81 8.27 -1.63
C ALA A 166 -12.03 9.60 -1.48
N TRP A 167 -11.49 10.12 -2.57
CA TRP A 167 -10.74 11.39 -2.62
C TRP A 167 -11.58 12.63 -2.27
N GLU A 168 -12.92 12.57 -2.34
CA GLU A 168 -13.78 13.71 -1.97
C GLU A 168 -13.69 14.04 -0.47
N SER A 169 -13.26 13.08 0.35
CA SER A 169 -12.99 13.30 1.78
C SER A 169 -11.57 13.84 2.06
N TRP A 170 -10.69 13.90 1.05
CA TRP A 170 -9.30 14.35 1.23
C TRP A 170 -9.24 15.88 1.14
N SER A 171 -9.53 16.53 2.23
CA SER A 171 -9.55 17.98 2.32
C SER A 171 -8.99 18.47 3.66
N PRO A 172 -8.49 19.70 3.74
CA PRO A 172 -8.00 20.29 4.99
C PRO A 172 -9.01 20.37 6.12
N SER A 173 -10.32 20.19 5.81
CA SER A 173 -11.37 20.11 6.84
C SER A 173 -11.40 18.76 7.57
N HIS A 174 -10.72 17.73 7.05
CA HIS A 174 -10.61 16.40 7.63
C HIS A 174 -9.18 16.16 8.12
N THR A 175 -8.80 16.85 9.19
CA THR A 175 -7.49 16.70 9.82
C THR A 175 -7.49 15.56 10.83
N SER A 176 -6.30 14.93 11.01
CA SER A 176 -6.05 13.99 12.10
C SER A 176 -5.00 14.57 13.04
N ASP A 177 -5.33 14.67 14.33
CA ASP A 177 -4.36 15.00 15.37
C ASP A 177 -3.71 13.70 15.86
N ILE A 178 -2.38 13.67 15.85
CA ILE A 178 -1.58 12.47 16.08
C ILE A 178 -0.41 12.82 17.01
N VAL A 179 -0.05 11.88 17.88
CA VAL A 179 1.22 11.96 18.62
C VAL A 179 2.17 10.94 17.98
N ASP A 180 3.31 11.41 17.48
CA ASP A 180 4.30 10.55 16.85
C ASP A 180 5.11 9.74 17.89
N SER A 181 5.99 8.87 17.42
CA SER A 181 6.84 8.04 18.27
C SER A 181 7.86 8.82 19.12
N ALA A 182 8.12 10.09 18.79
CA ALA A 182 8.97 10.99 19.55
C ALA A 182 8.18 11.86 20.57
N GLY A 183 6.84 11.67 20.66
CA GLY A 183 5.97 12.45 21.54
C GLY A 183 5.58 13.82 21.00
N ARG A 184 5.85 14.12 19.72
CA ARG A 184 5.46 15.38 19.09
C ARG A 184 3.97 15.33 18.72
N ALA A 185 3.21 16.35 19.11
CA ALA A 185 1.83 16.52 18.67
C ALA A 185 1.84 17.10 17.25
N LEU A 186 1.28 16.35 16.31
CA LEU A 186 1.24 16.66 14.89
C LEU A 186 -0.20 16.69 14.39
N ARG A 187 -0.43 17.47 13.35
CA ARG A 187 -1.68 17.52 12.59
C ARG A 187 -1.40 17.11 11.15
N VAL A 188 -2.19 16.18 10.63
CA VAL A 188 -2.04 15.65 9.26
C VAL A 188 -3.33 15.81 8.49
N TRP A 189 -3.25 16.24 7.23
CA TRP A 189 -4.38 16.29 6.31
C TRP A 189 -3.93 16.09 4.88
N HIS A 190 -4.90 15.84 4.00
CA HIS A 190 -4.70 15.76 2.57
C HIS A 190 -5.50 16.85 1.87
N GLU A 191 -5.05 17.24 0.68
CA GLU A 191 -5.76 18.18 -0.18
C GLU A 191 -5.65 17.73 -1.64
N VAL A 192 -6.80 17.53 -2.30
CA VAL A 192 -6.85 17.14 -3.71
C VAL A 192 -6.56 18.35 -4.58
N GLU A 193 -5.57 18.22 -5.46
CA GLU A 193 -5.24 19.24 -6.46
C GLU A 193 -5.99 19.04 -7.77
N SER A 194 -6.11 17.79 -8.22
CA SER A 194 -6.81 17.47 -9.47
C SER A 194 -7.26 16.01 -9.53
N VAL A 195 -8.31 15.77 -10.33
CA VAL A 195 -8.75 14.43 -10.73
C VAL A 195 -8.88 14.43 -12.25
N VAL A 196 -7.96 13.72 -12.92
CA VAL A 196 -7.89 13.71 -14.39
C VAL A 196 -7.67 12.28 -14.87
N ASN A 197 -8.55 11.79 -15.75
CA ASN A 197 -8.44 10.45 -16.35
C ASN A 197 -8.22 9.31 -15.32
N GLY A 198 -8.93 9.37 -14.20
CA GLY A 198 -8.81 8.38 -13.12
C GLY A 198 -7.57 8.55 -12.24
N VAL A 199 -6.73 9.54 -12.49
CA VAL A 199 -5.59 9.86 -11.63
C VAL A 199 -5.95 11.02 -10.71
N VAL A 200 -5.84 10.78 -9.40
CA VAL A 200 -6.00 11.77 -8.34
C VAL A 200 -4.63 12.26 -7.92
N THR A 201 -4.39 13.57 -8.10
CA THR A 201 -3.20 14.24 -7.58
C THR A 201 -3.57 14.98 -6.31
N PHE A 202 -2.80 14.80 -5.26
CA PHE A 202 -3.07 15.42 -3.96
C PHE A 202 -1.79 15.68 -3.17
N THR A 203 -1.87 16.59 -2.22
CA THR A 203 -0.83 16.82 -1.22
C THR A 203 -1.22 16.20 0.12
N GLY A 204 -0.21 15.69 0.83
CA GLY A 204 -0.28 15.34 2.24
C GLY A 204 0.55 16.34 3.04
N THR A 205 -0.04 16.99 4.03
CA THR A 205 0.63 17.97 4.86
C THR A 205 0.73 17.48 6.29
N THR A 206 1.92 17.60 6.88
CA THR A 206 2.18 17.41 8.31
C THR A 206 2.57 18.74 8.91
N ALA A 207 1.90 19.14 9.98
CA ALA A 207 2.15 20.39 10.71
C ALA A 207 2.35 20.11 12.21
N GLY A 208 3.08 20.99 12.88
CA GLY A 208 3.19 20.99 14.33
C GLY A 208 1.91 21.50 15.01
N SER A 209 1.85 21.35 16.33
CA SER A 209 0.73 21.83 17.14
C SER A 209 0.56 23.35 17.13
N ASP A 210 1.62 24.09 16.79
CA ASP A 210 1.62 25.54 16.58
C ASP A 210 1.07 25.97 15.22
N GLY A 211 0.75 24.99 14.34
CA GLY A 211 0.28 25.21 12.97
C GLY A 211 1.41 25.42 11.94
N GLY A 212 2.67 25.39 12.36
CA GLY A 212 3.82 25.43 11.46
C GLY A 212 3.89 24.19 10.58
N VAL A 213 3.93 24.35 9.24
CA VAL A 213 4.08 23.24 8.30
C VAL A 213 5.49 22.67 8.41
N LEU A 214 5.58 21.37 8.67
CA LEU A 214 6.83 20.62 8.83
C LEU A 214 7.20 19.85 7.57
N HIS A 215 6.19 19.28 6.88
CA HIS A 215 6.42 18.47 5.68
C HIS A 215 5.21 18.54 4.75
N VAL A 216 5.48 18.57 3.45
CA VAL A 216 4.47 18.45 2.40
C VAL A 216 4.95 17.43 1.38
N SER A 217 4.15 16.40 1.15
CA SER A 217 4.35 15.43 0.09
C SER A 217 3.32 15.62 -1.00
N ARG A 218 3.67 15.30 -2.25
CA ARG A 218 2.75 15.30 -3.39
C ARG A 218 2.67 13.91 -3.97
N SER A 219 1.46 13.41 -4.18
CA SER A 219 1.23 12.03 -4.59
C SER A 219 0.20 11.91 -5.69
N HIS A 220 0.29 10.80 -6.41
CA HIS A 220 -0.62 10.45 -7.49
C HIS A 220 -1.15 9.05 -7.24
N LEU A 221 -2.47 8.87 -7.29
CA LEU A 221 -3.09 7.56 -7.21
C LEU A 221 -4.01 7.35 -8.41
N ARG A 222 -3.88 6.19 -9.03
CA ARG A 222 -4.73 5.79 -10.15
C ARG A 222 -5.92 4.97 -9.66
N PHE A 223 -7.10 5.37 -10.06
CA PHE A 223 -8.35 4.68 -9.80
C PHE A 223 -8.81 4.01 -11.08
N LEU A 224 -8.87 2.70 -11.10
CA LEU A 224 -9.32 1.90 -12.24
C LEU A 224 -10.66 1.26 -11.90
N ASP A 225 -11.56 1.22 -12.88
CA ASP A 225 -12.75 0.38 -12.80
C ASP A 225 -12.41 -1.09 -13.00
N VAL A 226 -13.38 -1.95 -12.69
CA VAL A 226 -13.20 -3.40 -12.73
C VAL A 226 -12.82 -3.89 -14.13
N GLU A 227 -13.46 -3.35 -15.19
CA GLU A 227 -13.25 -3.77 -16.57
C GLU A 227 -11.83 -3.44 -17.05
N THR A 228 -11.38 -2.21 -16.77
CA THR A 228 -10.01 -1.78 -17.10
C THR A 228 -8.96 -2.58 -16.33
N LEU A 229 -9.22 -2.85 -15.04
CA LEU A 229 -8.32 -3.66 -14.20
C LEU A 229 -8.21 -5.09 -14.75
N ASP A 230 -9.33 -5.69 -15.17
CA ASP A 230 -9.37 -7.02 -15.76
C ASP A 230 -8.57 -7.10 -17.05
N ALA A 231 -8.67 -6.07 -17.90
CA ALA A 231 -7.91 -6.02 -19.14
C ALA A 231 -6.40 -6.04 -18.88
N PHE A 232 -5.89 -5.25 -17.93
CA PHE A 232 -4.47 -5.26 -17.56
C PHE A 232 -4.01 -6.60 -16.98
N LEU A 233 -4.81 -7.21 -16.12
CA LEU A 233 -4.48 -8.50 -15.52
C LEU A 233 -4.45 -9.62 -16.55
N ALA A 234 -5.44 -9.66 -17.46
CA ALA A 234 -5.50 -10.63 -18.55
C ALA A 234 -4.34 -10.45 -19.53
N GLU A 235 -4.00 -9.20 -19.91
CA GLU A 235 -2.84 -8.89 -20.75
C GLU A 235 -1.55 -9.39 -20.10
N ALA A 236 -1.42 -9.26 -18.77
CA ALA A 236 -0.26 -9.76 -18.05
C ALA A 236 -0.26 -11.29 -17.85
N GLY A 237 -1.32 -12.02 -18.19
CA GLY A 237 -1.43 -13.48 -18.03
C GLY A 237 -1.82 -13.89 -16.61
N PHE A 238 -2.72 -13.14 -15.98
CA PHE A 238 -3.40 -13.52 -14.75
C PHE A 238 -4.85 -13.89 -15.03
N GLU A 239 -5.36 -14.88 -14.31
CA GLU A 239 -6.79 -15.18 -14.21
C GLU A 239 -7.34 -14.73 -12.88
N ILE A 240 -8.55 -14.16 -12.87
CA ILE A 240 -9.21 -13.76 -11.64
C ILE A 240 -9.76 -15.01 -10.93
N GLU A 241 -9.19 -15.32 -9.76
CA GLU A 241 -9.65 -16.41 -8.90
C GLU A 241 -10.86 -15.97 -8.05
N ALA A 242 -10.79 -14.77 -7.48
CA ALA A 242 -11.86 -14.19 -6.68
C ALA A 242 -11.78 -12.65 -6.68
N ARG A 243 -12.94 -12.02 -6.47
CA ARG A 243 -13.05 -10.57 -6.34
C ARG A 243 -14.13 -10.21 -5.32
N TYR A 244 -13.81 -9.26 -4.45
CA TYR A 244 -14.70 -8.81 -3.40
C TYR A 244 -14.81 -7.29 -3.37
N GLY A 245 -15.98 -6.78 -2.94
CA GLY A 245 -16.26 -5.36 -2.79
C GLY A 245 -15.98 -4.81 -1.40
N ASP A 246 -15.71 -5.70 -0.44
CA ASP A 246 -15.36 -5.37 0.93
C ASP A 246 -14.63 -6.56 1.61
N TRP A 247 -14.09 -6.32 2.78
CA TRP A 247 -13.30 -7.27 3.57
C TRP A 247 -14.10 -8.41 4.18
N ASP A 248 -15.44 -8.35 4.18
CA ASP A 248 -16.34 -9.45 4.51
C ASP A 248 -16.55 -10.46 3.37
N ARG A 249 -15.80 -10.26 2.25
CA ARG A 249 -15.82 -11.07 1.04
C ARG A 249 -17.15 -11.04 0.28
N ARG A 250 -17.98 -10.02 0.48
CA ARG A 250 -19.17 -9.82 -0.36
C ARG A 250 -18.78 -9.47 -1.80
N PRO A 251 -19.63 -9.84 -2.79
CA PRO A 251 -19.43 -9.44 -4.17
C PRO A 251 -19.39 -7.92 -4.33
N ILE A 252 -18.78 -7.45 -5.41
CA ILE A 252 -18.81 -6.02 -5.78
C ILE A 252 -20.27 -5.64 -6.14
N ASP A 253 -20.70 -4.52 -5.58
CA ASP A 253 -21.97 -3.88 -5.85
C ASP A 253 -21.83 -2.35 -5.91
N GLU A 254 -22.95 -1.64 -6.07
CA GLU A 254 -22.97 -0.16 -6.14
C GLU A 254 -22.55 0.54 -4.84
N THR A 255 -22.48 -0.18 -3.71
CA THR A 255 -22.05 0.35 -2.41
C THR A 255 -20.60 0.02 -2.09
N SER A 256 -19.95 -0.78 -2.93
CA SER A 256 -18.58 -1.23 -2.71
C SER A 256 -17.60 -0.08 -2.70
N ARG A 257 -16.73 -0.07 -1.70
CA ARG A 257 -15.69 0.96 -1.54
C ARG A 257 -14.33 0.47 -2.02
N GLU A 258 -14.14 -0.84 -2.09
CA GLU A 258 -12.90 -1.52 -2.45
C GLU A 258 -13.14 -2.43 -3.66
N ILE A 259 -12.06 -2.73 -4.36
CA ILE A 259 -11.93 -3.83 -5.32
C ILE A 259 -10.79 -4.68 -4.81
N ILE A 260 -11.12 -5.76 -4.08
CA ILE A 260 -10.14 -6.70 -3.54
C ILE A 260 -10.02 -7.84 -4.54
N THR A 261 -8.84 -8.05 -5.09
CA THR A 261 -8.60 -9.00 -6.17
C THR A 261 -7.64 -10.09 -5.74
N ILE A 262 -8.03 -11.34 -5.95
CA ILE A 262 -7.16 -12.51 -5.94
C ILE A 262 -7.01 -12.96 -7.38
N ALA A 263 -5.82 -12.79 -7.95
CA ALA A 263 -5.48 -13.21 -9.30
C ALA A 263 -4.49 -14.38 -9.24
N ARG A 264 -4.59 -15.33 -10.17
CA ARG A 264 -3.73 -16.50 -10.27
C ARG A 264 -2.84 -16.38 -11.51
N ARG A 265 -1.55 -16.67 -11.36
CA ARG A 265 -0.66 -16.85 -12.50
C ARG A 265 -1.05 -18.11 -13.28
N THR A 266 -1.35 -17.96 -14.56
CA THR A 266 -1.51 -19.06 -15.54
C THR A 266 -0.26 -19.26 -16.35
#